data_1143ba36d142ea72cd8142e4b0a82714
#
_entry.id   1143ba36d142ea72cd8142e4b0a82714
#
_cell.length_a   1.000
_cell.length_b   1.000
_cell.length_c   1.000
_cell.angle_alpha   90.00
_cell.angle_beta   90.00
_cell.angle_gamma   90.00
#
_symmetry.space_group_name_H-M   'P 1'
#
loop_
_entity.id
_entity.type
_entity.pdbx_description
1 polymer ?
#
loop_
_entity_poly.entity_id
_entity_poly.type
_entity_poly.pdbx_seq_one_letter_code
_entity_poly.pdbx_strand_id
1 'polypeptide(L)'
;TPFEQSLVPVLAPWYVLPEEVVTICKHAKQSTGKALPMRNFLLRGPAGTGKTEGARAIAAGLNLPYMKYTCSAGTEIYDLIGQVFPDTDGPSTGDAELDQQRAQLKEMGGITYENVKKLMGLPDLDDMDYDPAGTYQKLTGVEKADATSQDCMGLVMELVTDKLQQLCKVKPESADGRQTYSYIETDFIRALKHGYLVELQEPTTIIQPGVLVGLNSLLEQGGSITLPTGEVIH
;
A
#
# COMPACT_ATOMS: atom_id res chain seq x y z
N THR A 1 -10.45 10.26 -17.14
CA THR A 1 -11.62 10.81 -16.39
C THR A 1 -11.28 12.17 -15.77
N PRO A 2 -12.26 13.03 -15.40
CA PRO A 2 -11.98 14.29 -14.68
C PRO A 2 -11.24 14.07 -13.36
N PHE A 3 -11.49 12.97 -12.67
CA PHE A 3 -10.77 12.57 -11.46
C PHE A 3 -9.30 12.30 -11.74
N GLU A 4 -8.97 11.51 -12.76
CA GLU A 4 -7.58 11.22 -13.13
C GLU A 4 -6.83 12.49 -13.55
N GLN A 5 -7.51 13.41 -14.20
CA GLN A 5 -6.93 14.70 -14.58
C GLN A 5 -6.56 15.56 -13.37
N SER A 6 -7.33 15.46 -12.28
CA SER A 6 -6.99 16.13 -11.01
C SER A 6 -5.75 15.56 -10.32
N LEU A 7 -5.34 14.34 -10.65
CA LEU A 7 -4.14 13.68 -10.14
C LEU A 7 -2.88 14.03 -10.93
N VAL A 8 -2.99 14.74 -12.05
CA VAL A 8 -1.81 15.24 -12.78
C VAL A 8 -1.20 16.39 -11.97
N PRO A 9 0.09 16.31 -11.60
CA PRO A 9 0.70 17.34 -10.77
C PRO A 9 0.75 18.69 -11.48
N VAL A 10 0.42 19.74 -10.74
CA VAL A 10 0.65 21.13 -11.16
C VAL A 10 1.96 21.59 -10.54
N LEU A 11 2.91 22.01 -11.38
CA LEU A 11 4.20 22.50 -10.91
C LEU A 11 4.08 23.94 -10.42
N ALA A 12 4.83 24.26 -9.35
CA ALA A 12 4.90 25.63 -8.87
C ALA A 12 5.54 26.55 -9.93
N PRO A 13 5.05 27.80 -10.10
CA PRO A 13 5.56 28.71 -11.14
C PRO A 13 7.06 29.03 -11.02
N TRP A 14 7.63 28.90 -9.83
CA TRP A 14 9.03 29.13 -9.52
C TRP A 14 9.92 27.88 -9.70
N TYR A 15 9.33 26.73 -10.01
CA TYR A 15 10.10 25.48 -10.14
C TYR A 15 10.90 25.48 -11.46
N VAL A 16 12.22 25.41 -11.31
CA VAL A 16 13.12 25.29 -12.46
C VAL A 16 13.27 23.80 -12.79
N LEU A 17 12.90 23.44 -14.01
CA LEU A 17 12.99 22.05 -14.49
C LEU A 17 14.46 21.63 -14.65
N PRO A 18 14.94 20.61 -13.95
CA PRO A 18 16.26 20.02 -14.20
C PRO A 18 16.34 19.44 -15.62
N GLU A 19 17.54 19.48 -16.21
CA GLU A 19 17.78 18.95 -17.56
C GLU A 19 17.49 17.43 -17.63
N GLU A 20 17.76 16.71 -16.55
CA GLU A 20 17.48 15.28 -16.39
C GLU A 20 15.98 14.98 -16.55
N VAL A 21 15.12 15.79 -15.93
CA VAL A 21 13.65 15.64 -16.04
C VAL A 21 13.20 15.82 -17.49
N VAL A 22 13.73 16.85 -18.17
CA VAL A 22 13.42 17.11 -19.58
C VAL A 22 13.89 15.95 -20.45
N THR A 23 15.06 15.42 -20.17
CA THR A 23 15.66 14.29 -20.89
C THR A 23 14.82 13.03 -20.72
N ILE A 24 14.40 12.71 -19.49
CA ILE A 24 13.53 11.56 -19.19
C ILE A 24 12.20 11.68 -19.96
N CYS A 25 11.56 12.86 -19.93
CA CYS A 25 10.31 13.09 -20.65
C CYS A 25 10.48 12.90 -22.17
N LYS A 26 11.58 13.39 -22.75
CA LYS A 26 11.90 13.20 -24.17
C LYS A 26 12.07 11.72 -24.51
N HIS A 27 12.85 10.97 -23.71
CA HIS A 27 13.08 9.56 -23.94
C HIS A 27 11.80 8.75 -23.79
N ALA A 28 10.99 9.01 -22.78
CA ALA A 28 9.70 8.36 -22.60
C ALA A 28 8.78 8.57 -23.81
N LYS A 29 8.63 9.81 -24.27
CA LYS A 29 7.82 10.14 -25.47
C LYS A 29 8.36 9.51 -26.74
N GLN A 30 9.67 9.56 -26.96
CA GLN A 30 10.30 9.01 -28.18
C GLN A 30 10.27 7.47 -28.22
N SER A 31 10.22 6.81 -27.07
CA SER A 31 10.13 5.35 -26.99
C SER A 31 8.69 4.83 -27.05
N THR A 32 7.69 5.71 -26.85
CA THR A 32 6.28 5.33 -26.95
C THR A 32 5.95 4.82 -28.35
N GLY A 33 5.30 3.66 -28.44
CA GLY A 33 4.98 3.01 -29.71
C GLY A 33 6.11 2.20 -30.34
N LYS A 34 7.31 2.18 -29.72
CA LYS A 34 8.39 1.26 -30.13
C LYS A 34 8.18 -0.12 -29.50
N ALA A 35 8.87 -1.14 -30.05
CA ALA A 35 8.80 -2.51 -29.50
C ALA A 35 9.23 -2.60 -28.02
N LEU A 36 10.13 -1.71 -27.60
CA LEU A 36 10.69 -1.65 -26.25
C LEU A 36 10.56 -0.22 -25.70
N PRO A 37 9.41 0.17 -25.16
CA PRO A 37 9.22 1.50 -24.60
C PRO A 37 9.98 1.63 -23.28
N MET A 38 10.66 2.78 -23.09
CA MET A 38 11.32 3.10 -21.83
C MET A 38 10.27 3.61 -20.82
N ARG A 39 10.02 2.85 -19.78
CA ARG A 39 8.99 3.15 -18.78
C ARG A 39 9.52 3.23 -17.35
N ASN A 40 10.65 2.57 -17.05
CA ASN A 40 11.22 2.49 -15.72
C ASN A 40 12.43 3.41 -15.60
N PHE A 41 12.45 4.26 -14.59
CA PHE A 41 13.50 5.23 -14.32
C PHE A 41 13.95 5.12 -12.87
N LEU A 42 15.24 5.17 -12.63
CA LEU A 42 15.82 5.19 -11.28
C LEU A 42 16.41 6.57 -10.99
N LEU A 43 15.79 7.30 -10.07
CA LEU A 43 16.29 8.58 -9.58
C LEU A 43 17.17 8.33 -8.33
N ARG A 44 18.47 8.64 -8.43
CA ARG A 44 19.42 8.47 -7.34
C ARG A 44 19.99 9.82 -6.91
N GLY A 45 20.23 9.97 -5.62
CA GLY A 45 20.85 11.19 -5.08
C GLY A 45 20.62 11.30 -3.57
N PRO A 46 21.34 12.19 -2.88
CA PRO A 46 21.18 12.46 -1.46
C PRO A 46 19.74 12.92 -1.11
N ALA A 47 19.40 12.90 0.18
CA ALA A 47 18.16 13.50 0.66
C ALA A 47 18.13 15.01 0.32
N GLY A 48 16.95 15.53 0.02
CA GLY A 48 16.77 16.95 -0.30
C GLY A 48 17.18 17.40 -1.72
N THR A 49 17.63 16.50 -2.60
CA THR A 49 18.02 16.85 -3.99
C THR A 49 16.85 17.00 -4.96
N GLY A 50 15.60 16.95 -4.48
CA GLY A 50 14.43 17.18 -5.31
C GLY A 50 13.96 15.96 -6.12
N LYS A 51 14.34 14.72 -5.76
CA LYS A 51 13.92 13.49 -6.48
C LYS A 51 12.40 13.40 -6.64
N THR A 52 11.65 13.62 -5.56
CA THR A 52 10.18 13.59 -5.58
C THR A 52 9.59 14.70 -6.44
N GLU A 53 10.12 15.93 -6.35
CA GLU A 53 9.66 17.02 -7.23
C GLU A 53 10.03 16.73 -8.70
N GLY A 54 11.17 16.07 -8.95
CA GLY A 54 11.54 15.58 -10.25
C GLY A 54 10.55 14.54 -10.80
N ALA A 55 10.15 13.57 -9.99
CA ALA A 55 9.13 12.57 -10.37
C ALA A 55 7.77 13.22 -10.68
N ARG A 56 7.33 14.17 -9.85
CA ARG A 56 6.12 14.97 -10.11
C ARG A 56 6.24 15.78 -11.41
N ALA A 57 7.40 16.37 -11.67
CA ALA A 57 7.66 17.13 -12.89
C ALA A 57 7.64 16.23 -14.13
N ILE A 58 8.13 14.99 -14.04
CA ILE A 58 8.02 13.99 -15.12
C ILE A 58 6.55 13.67 -15.39
N ALA A 59 5.76 13.41 -14.34
CA ALA A 59 4.33 13.13 -14.47
C ALA A 59 3.58 14.29 -15.14
N ALA A 60 3.82 15.52 -14.69
CA ALA A 60 3.27 16.73 -15.30
C ALA A 60 3.69 16.89 -16.78
N GLY A 61 4.98 16.70 -17.10
CA GLY A 61 5.52 16.79 -18.44
C GLY A 61 5.00 15.73 -19.42
N LEU A 62 4.60 14.57 -18.89
CA LEU A 62 3.98 13.49 -19.65
C LEU A 62 2.45 13.55 -19.64
N ASN A 63 1.87 14.45 -18.86
CA ASN A 63 0.44 14.59 -18.61
C ASN A 63 -0.18 13.28 -18.07
N LEU A 64 0.50 12.65 -17.10
CA LEU A 64 0.06 11.41 -16.45
C LEU A 64 -0.39 11.69 -15.02
N PRO A 65 -1.46 11.03 -14.55
CA PRO A 65 -1.78 10.99 -13.14
C PRO A 65 -0.58 10.44 -12.35
N TYR A 66 -0.38 10.96 -11.15
CA TYR A 66 0.77 10.64 -10.31
C TYR A 66 0.34 9.97 -9.02
N MET A 67 1.00 8.88 -8.71
CA MET A 67 0.84 8.14 -7.46
C MET A 67 2.20 7.94 -6.80
N LYS A 68 2.27 8.18 -5.50
CA LYS A 68 3.47 7.99 -4.68
C LYS A 68 3.22 6.90 -3.64
N TYR A 69 4.14 5.95 -3.55
CA TYR A 69 4.19 4.96 -2.49
C TYR A 69 5.53 5.04 -1.77
N THR A 70 5.51 5.27 -0.46
CA THR A 70 6.72 5.33 0.37
C THR A 70 6.94 3.98 1.03
N CYS A 71 8.04 3.32 0.69
CA CYS A 71 8.42 2.05 1.27
C CYS A 71 8.99 2.24 2.68
N SER A 72 8.78 1.26 3.52
CA SER A 72 9.31 1.17 4.88
C SER A 72 9.98 -0.18 5.13
N ALA A 73 10.61 -0.33 6.27
CA ALA A 73 11.22 -1.60 6.69
C ALA A 73 10.20 -2.76 6.75
N GLY A 74 8.96 -2.46 7.13
CA GLY A 74 7.87 -3.42 7.24
C GLY A 74 7.00 -3.56 5.98
N THR A 75 7.38 -2.94 4.86
CA THR A 75 6.62 -3.08 3.60
C THR A 75 6.66 -4.52 3.12
N GLU A 76 5.48 -5.09 2.91
CA GLU A 76 5.29 -6.44 2.38
C GLU A 76 4.78 -6.42 0.94
N ILE A 77 4.89 -7.53 0.24
CA ILE A 77 4.43 -7.64 -1.16
C ILE A 77 2.92 -7.38 -1.25
N TYR A 78 2.16 -7.79 -0.26
CA TYR A 78 0.71 -7.62 -0.22
C TYR A 78 0.27 -6.15 -0.07
N ASP A 79 1.09 -5.30 0.51
CA ASP A 79 0.84 -3.85 0.57
C ASP A 79 0.86 -3.21 -0.82
N LEU A 80 1.57 -3.83 -1.74
CA LEU A 80 1.67 -3.41 -3.14
C LEU A 80 0.62 -4.09 -4.01
N ILE A 81 0.59 -5.44 -4.02
CA ILE A 81 -0.25 -6.18 -4.96
C ILE A 81 -1.67 -6.46 -4.47
N GLY A 82 -1.99 -6.09 -3.22
CA GLY A 82 -3.30 -6.37 -2.62
C GLY A 82 -3.41 -7.77 -2.05
N GLN A 83 -4.52 -8.02 -1.40
CA GLN A 83 -4.80 -9.27 -0.68
C GLN A 83 -6.20 -9.79 -0.99
N VAL A 84 -6.35 -11.11 -0.87
CA VAL A 84 -7.63 -11.77 -0.93
C VAL A 84 -8.13 -12.01 0.49
N PHE A 85 -9.30 -11.46 0.79
CA PHE A 85 -9.95 -11.62 2.08
C PHE A 85 -11.24 -12.43 1.93
N PRO A 86 -11.65 -13.13 2.99
CA PRO A 86 -13.00 -13.69 3.06
C PRO A 86 -14.03 -12.57 2.88
N ASP A 87 -15.04 -12.82 2.04
CA ASP A 87 -16.09 -11.84 1.80
C ASP A 87 -16.86 -11.56 3.10
N THR A 88 -16.98 -10.28 3.44
CA THR A 88 -17.69 -9.84 4.64
C THR A 88 -19.20 -9.70 4.42
N ASP A 89 -19.67 -9.84 3.17
CA ASP A 89 -21.09 -9.90 2.83
C ASP A 89 -21.73 -11.28 3.16
N GLY A 90 -20.95 -12.18 3.78
CA GLY A 90 -21.44 -13.45 4.30
C GLY A 90 -22.50 -13.29 5.42
N PRO A 91 -23.21 -14.38 5.73
CA PRO A 91 -24.25 -14.35 6.76
C PRO A 91 -23.70 -13.84 8.09
N SER A 92 -24.58 -13.18 8.87
CA SER A 92 -24.30 -12.67 10.21
C SER A 92 -23.46 -13.65 11.03
N THR A 93 -22.46 -13.15 11.74
CA THR A 93 -21.64 -13.96 12.65
C THR A 93 -22.48 -14.49 13.82
N GLY A 94 -23.68 -13.94 14.03
CA GLY A 94 -24.55 -14.17 15.19
C GLY A 94 -24.12 -13.34 16.40
N ASP A 95 -23.13 -12.47 16.23
CA ASP A 95 -22.69 -11.47 17.20
C ASP A 95 -22.93 -10.08 16.61
N ALA A 96 -23.86 -9.33 17.17
CA ALA A 96 -24.28 -8.02 16.67
C ALA A 96 -23.12 -7.00 16.70
N GLU A 97 -22.21 -7.12 17.65
CA GLU A 97 -21.05 -6.22 17.75
C GLU A 97 -20.04 -6.51 16.63
N LEU A 98 -19.74 -7.77 16.36
CA LEU A 98 -18.87 -8.15 15.24
C LEU A 98 -19.46 -7.76 13.88
N ASP A 99 -20.77 -7.92 13.72
CA ASP A 99 -21.45 -7.53 12.48
C ASP A 99 -21.43 -6.00 12.28
N GLN A 100 -21.57 -5.23 13.36
CA GLN A 100 -21.44 -3.77 13.31
C GLN A 100 -20.00 -3.35 12.97
N GLN A 101 -18.99 -4.00 13.55
CA GLN A 101 -17.58 -3.75 13.26
C GLN A 101 -17.23 -4.09 11.81
N ARG A 102 -17.81 -5.17 11.26
CA ARG A 102 -17.68 -5.49 9.82
C ARG A 102 -18.27 -4.41 8.93
N ALA A 103 -19.45 -3.89 9.28
CA ALA A 103 -20.07 -2.80 8.53
C ALA A 103 -19.21 -1.54 8.55
N GLN A 104 -18.64 -1.18 9.71
CA GLN A 104 -17.71 -0.04 9.82
C GLN A 104 -16.44 -0.26 9.00
N LEU A 105 -15.86 -1.46 9.03
CA LEU A 105 -14.68 -1.78 8.22
C LEU A 105 -14.98 -1.72 6.72
N LYS A 106 -16.19 -2.11 6.31
CA LYS A 106 -16.63 -1.99 4.92
C LYS A 106 -16.67 -0.52 4.47
N GLU A 107 -17.18 0.39 5.29
CA GLU A 107 -17.18 1.84 5.04
C GLU A 107 -15.76 2.41 4.99
N MET A 108 -14.82 1.83 5.74
CA MET A 108 -13.40 2.21 5.74
C MET A 108 -12.59 1.63 4.57
N GLY A 109 -13.22 0.89 3.66
CA GLY A 109 -12.56 0.28 2.49
C GLY A 109 -12.21 -1.21 2.65
N GLY A 110 -12.80 -1.89 3.64
CA GLY A 110 -12.66 -3.33 3.83
C GLY A 110 -11.86 -3.74 5.07
N ILE A 111 -11.76 -5.05 5.28
CA ILE A 111 -10.99 -5.64 6.39
C ILE A 111 -9.51 -5.66 5.99
N THR A 112 -8.77 -4.64 6.38
CA THR A 112 -7.32 -4.56 6.25
C THR A 112 -6.68 -4.47 7.64
N TYR A 113 -5.39 -4.81 7.76
CA TYR A 113 -4.64 -4.65 9.01
C TYR A 113 -4.77 -3.22 9.55
N GLU A 114 -4.57 -2.22 8.69
CA GLU A 114 -4.65 -0.80 9.05
C GLU A 114 -6.04 -0.38 9.51
N ASN A 115 -7.09 -0.83 8.82
CA ASN A 115 -8.46 -0.51 9.19
C ASN A 115 -8.85 -1.17 10.52
N VAL A 116 -8.44 -2.41 10.75
CA VAL A 116 -8.67 -3.11 12.03
C VAL A 116 -7.88 -2.44 13.15
N LYS A 117 -6.62 -2.07 12.92
CA LYS A 117 -5.81 -1.30 13.87
C LYS A 117 -6.49 0.01 14.25
N LYS A 118 -6.99 0.78 13.28
CA LYS A 118 -7.75 2.02 13.50
C LYS A 118 -9.06 1.78 14.24
N LEU A 119 -9.81 0.73 13.85
CA LEU A 119 -11.06 0.36 14.52
C LEU A 119 -10.84 0.05 16.00
N MET A 120 -9.72 -0.60 16.33
CA MET A 120 -9.34 -0.93 17.71
C MET A 120 -8.70 0.25 18.45
N GLY A 121 -8.41 1.37 17.79
CA GLY A 121 -7.74 2.52 18.40
C GLY A 121 -6.32 2.22 18.90
N LEU A 122 -5.63 1.31 18.24
CA LEU A 122 -4.28 0.89 18.61
C LEU A 122 -3.23 1.97 18.23
N PRO A 123 -2.15 2.09 19.00
CA PRO A 123 -1.11 3.11 18.80
C PRO A 123 -0.38 2.94 17.48
N ASP A 124 0.12 4.05 16.93
CA ASP A 124 0.97 4.07 15.75
C ASP A 124 2.44 3.80 16.10
N LEU A 125 3.26 3.59 15.08
CA LEU A 125 4.70 3.33 15.23
C LEU A 125 5.41 4.47 15.97
N ASP A 126 5.04 5.72 15.67
CA ASP A 126 5.62 6.90 16.29
C ASP A 126 5.35 6.95 17.81
N ASP A 127 4.15 6.53 18.23
CA ASP A 127 3.78 6.42 19.64
C ASP A 127 4.60 5.34 20.37
N MET A 128 4.82 4.20 19.68
CA MET A 128 5.60 3.08 20.21
C MET A 128 7.08 3.43 20.35
N ASP A 129 7.63 4.23 19.44
CA ASP A 129 9.03 4.65 19.47
C ASP A 129 9.28 5.79 20.49
N TYR A 130 8.29 6.66 20.69
CA TYR A 130 8.40 7.78 21.62
C TYR A 130 8.30 7.36 23.08
N ASP A 131 7.33 6.51 23.44
CA ASP A 131 7.10 6.02 24.80
C ASP A 131 6.73 4.54 24.81
N PRO A 132 7.69 3.62 24.63
CA PRO A 132 7.43 2.19 24.59
C PRO A 132 6.82 1.66 25.89
N ALA A 133 7.31 2.13 27.04
CA ALA A 133 6.84 1.65 28.36
C ALA A 133 5.39 2.05 28.64
N GLY A 134 5.04 3.32 28.39
CA GLY A 134 3.67 3.80 28.52
C GLY A 134 2.72 3.16 27.51
N THR A 135 3.19 2.92 26.29
CA THR A 135 2.43 2.22 25.24
C THR A 135 2.19 0.77 25.62
N TYR A 136 3.21 0.06 26.10
CA TYR A 136 3.06 -1.32 26.61
C TYR A 136 2.05 -1.42 27.74
N GLN A 137 2.10 -0.49 28.69
CA GLN A 137 1.15 -0.43 29.81
C GLN A 137 -0.29 -0.19 29.32
N LYS A 138 -0.48 0.68 28.34
CA LYS A 138 -1.81 0.92 27.73
C LYS A 138 -2.36 -0.32 27.03
N LEU A 139 -1.50 -1.08 26.35
CA LEU A 139 -1.91 -2.29 25.61
C LEU A 139 -2.20 -3.49 26.52
N THR A 140 -1.42 -3.66 27.59
CA THR A 140 -1.48 -4.87 28.44
C THR A 140 -2.05 -4.64 29.83
N GLY A 141 -2.11 -3.38 30.29
CA GLY A 141 -2.41 -3.01 31.67
C GLY A 141 -1.28 -3.30 32.67
N VAL A 142 -0.12 -3.79 32.20
CA VAL A 142 1.02 -4.17 33.04
C VAL A 142 2.17 -3.20 32.81
N GLU A 143 2.78 -2.73 33.92
CA GLU A 143 3.99 -1.90 33.82
C GLU A 143 5.21 -2.77 33.45
N LYS A 144 5.91 -2.40 32.37
CA LYS A 144 7.17 -2.98 31.95
C LYS A 144 8.14 -1.83 31.60
N ALA A 145 8.97 -1.44 32.57
CA ALA A 145 9.86 -0.28 32.44
C ALA A 145 10.93 -0.46 31.35
N ASP A 146 11.27 -1.69 30.98
CA ASP A 146 12.23 -2.07 29.94
C ASP A 146 11.55 -2.50 28.63
N ALA A 147 10.28 -2.13 28.44
CA ALA A 147 9.57 -2.42 27.19
C ALA A 147 10.24 -1.71 26.01
N THR A 148 10.33 -2.42 24.89
CA THR A 148 10.86 -1.89 23.63
C THR A 148 9.74 -1.65 22.62
N SER A 149 10.00 -0.82 21.60
CA SER A 149 9.08 -0.65 20.46
C SER A 149 8.74 -1.99 19.81
N GLN A 150 9.69 -2.93 19.78
CA GLN A 150 9.47 -4.28 19.25
C GLN A 150 8.47 -5.09 20.08
N ASP A 151 8.52 -4.97 21.41
CA ASP A 151 7.54 -5.62 22.30
C ASP A 151 6.13 -5.09 22.01
N CYS A 152 5.98 -3.76 21.89
CA CYS A 152 4.71 -3.11 21.57
C CYS A 152 4.18 -3.52 20.19
N MET A 153 5.06 -3.56 19.19
CA MET A 153 4.71 -3.98 17.82
C MET A 153 4.22 -5.43 17.80
N GLY A 154 4.91 -6.32 18.52
CA GLY A 154 4.51 -7.73 18.65
C GLY A 154 3.10 -7.87 19.22
N LEU A 155 2.80 -7.13 20.30
CA LEU A 155 1.46 -7.12 20.93
C LEU A 155 0.38 -6.55 19.99
N VAL A 156 0.65 -5.44 19.31
CA VAL A 156 -0.30 -4.87 18.35
C VAL A 156 -0.58 -5.85 17.23
N MET A 157 0.45 -6.53 16.72
CA MET A 157 0.32 -7.54 15.67
C MET A 157 -0.53 -8.74 16.14
N GLU A 158 -0.31 -9.21 17.35
CA GLU A 158 -1.12 -10.28 17.96
C GLU A 158 -2.58 -9.86 18.11
N LEU A 159 -2.84 -8.69 18.70
CA LEU A 159 -4.19 -8.17 18.90
C LEU A 159 -4.95 -7.97 17.58
N VAL A 160 -4.30 -7.44 16.56
CA VAL A 160 -4.90 -7.26 15.22
C VAL A 160 -5.17 -8.61 14.58
N THR A 161 -4.23 -9.57 14.69
CA THR A 161 -4.38 -10.91 14.11
C THR A 161 -5.54 -11.67 14.77
N ASP A 162 -5.66 -11.61 16.09
CA ASP A 162 -6.76 -12.22 16.82
C ASP A 162 -8.11 -11.59 16.43
N LYS A 163 -8.15 -10.28 16.30
CA LYS A 163 -9.35 -9.57 15.86
C LYS A 163 -9.73 -9.92 14.43
N LEU A 164 -8.76 -10.00 13.53
CA LEU A 164 -8.97 -10.48 12.15
C LEU A 164 -9.56 -11.89 12.14
N GLN A 165 -9.01 -12.80 12.95
CA GLN A 165 -9.56 -14.15 13.05
C GLN A 165 -11.00 -14.17 13.57
N GLN A 166 -11.35 -13.31 14.54
CA GLN A 166 -12.72 -13.20 15.04
C GLN A 166 -13.67 -12.67 13.98
N LEU A 167 -13.25 -11.62 13.25
CA LEU A 167 -14.04 -11.02 12.17
C LEU A 167 -14.23 -11.97 10.98
N CYS A 168 -13.30 -12.90 10.75
CA CYS A 168 -13.38 -13.89 9.68
C CYS A 168 -14.12 -15.18 10.07
N LYS A 169 -14.48 -15.39 11.36
CA LYS A 169 -15.24 -16.57 11.78
C LYS A 169 -16.69 -16.48 11.32
N VAL A 170 -17.07 -17.36 10.42
CA VAL A 170 -18.46 -17.56 9.98
C VAL A 170 -19.03 -18.78 10.69
N LYS A 171 -20.25 -18.69 11.22
CA LYS A 171 -20.93 -19.88 11.76
C LYS A 171 -21.21 -20.88 10.63
N PRO A 172 -20.94 -22.18 10.85
CA PRO A 172 -21.08 -23.21 9.80
C PRO A 172 -22.52 -23.59 9.45
N GLU A 173 -23.53 -22.88 9.92
CA GLU A 173 -24.95 -23.27 9.79
C GLU A 173 -25.70 -22.64 8.59
N SER A 174 -25.07 -21.87 7.72
CA SER A 174 -25.73 -21.46 6.48
C SER A 174 -25.39 -22.44 5.35
N ALA A 175 -26.40 -23.10 4.88
CA ALA A 175 -26.45 -24.34 4.10
C ALA A 175 -25.79 -24.35 2.70
N ASP A 176 -24.85 -23.49 2.37
CA ASP A 176 -24.13 -23.57 1.10
C ASP A 176 -22.66 -23.19 1.25
N GLY A 177 -22.00 -23.78 2.22
CA GLY A 177 -20.59 -23.75 2.63
C GLY A 177 -19.50 -23.22 1.69
N ARG A 178 -19.82 -22.32 0.80
CA ARG A 178 -18.86 -21.62 -0.05
C ARG A 178 -18.48 -20.31 0.59
N GLN A 179 -17.31 -20.32 1.24
CA GLN A 179 -16.67 -19.09 1.65
C GLN A 179 -16.32 -18.29 0.38
N THR A 180 -16.99 -17.16 0.20
CA THR A 180 -16.66 -16.22 -0.87
C THR A 180 -15.47 -15.38 -0.43
N TYR A 181 -14.55 -15.11 -1.36
CA TYR A 181 -13.38 -14.30 -1.12
C TYR A 181 -13.44 -13.08 -2.03
N SER A 182 -13.15 -11.90 -1.49
CA SER A 182 -12.99 -10.68 -2.27
C SER A 182 -11.52 -10.25 -2.29
N TYR A 183 -11.07 -9.81 -3.46
CA TYR A 183 -9.76 -9.21 -3.62
C TYR A 183 -9.85 -7.71 -3.35
N ILE A 184 -9.02 -7.23 -2.43
CA ILE A 184 -8.90 -5.81 -2.15
C ILE A 184 -7.70 -5.26 -2.93
N GLU A 185 -8.03 -4.45 -3.92
CA GLU A 185 -7.06 -3.80 -4.79
C GLU A 185 -6.41 -2.62 -4.07
N THR A 186 -5.08 -2.52 -4.17
CA THR A 186 -4.32 -1.39 -3.65
C THR A 186 -4.34 -0.22 -4.63
N ASP A 187 -4.03 0.98 -4.13
CA ASP A 187 -3.85 2.15 -5.00
C ASP A 187 -2.68 1.96 -5.97
N PHE A 188 -1.65 1.17 -5.59
CA PHE A 188 -0.53 0.82 -6.47
C PHE A 188 -1.03 0.02 -7.69
N ILE A 189 -1.81 -1.03 -7.48
CA ILE A 189 -2.38 -1.83 -8.58
C ILE A 189 -3.35 -1.01 -9.42
N ARG A 190 -4.19 -0.20 -8.78
CA ARG A 190 -5.09 0.71 -9.49
C ARG A 190 -4.32 1.68 -10.38
N ALA A 191 -3.24 2.26 -9.87
CA ALA A 191 -2.38 3.16 -10.64
C ALA A 191 -1.75 2.47 -11.85
N LEU A 192 -1.30 1.21 -11.69
CA LEU A 192 -0.76 0.43 -12.82
C LEU A 192 -1.83 0.14 -13.88
N LYS A 193 -3.01 -0.30 -13.48
CA LYS A 193 -4.14 -0.59 -14.40
C LYS A 193 -4.54 0.64 -15.22
N HIS A 194 -4.50 1.81 -14.62
CA HIS A 194 -4.89 3.06 -15.25
C HIS A 194 -3.72 3.81 -15.93
N GLY A 195 -2.52 3.26 -15.92
CA GLY A 195 -1.36 3.84 -16.57
C GLY A 195 -0.86 5.14 -15.92
N TYR A 196 -0.92 5.23 -14.60
CA TYR A 196 -0.36 6.35 -13.84
C TYR A 196 1.16 6.30 -13.82
N LEU A 197 1.79 7.44 -13.57
CA LEU A 197 3.19 7.45 -13.16
C LEU A 197 3.25 7.10 -11.67
N VAL A 198 3.90 5.98 -11.37
CA VAL A 198 4.07 5.49 -10.00
C VAL A 198 5.49 5.76 -9.53
N GLU A 199 5.63 6.44 -8.38
CA GLU A 199 6.89 6.61 -7.67
C GLU A 199 6.97 5.67 -6.47
N LEU A 200 7.95 4.77 -6.47
CA LEU A 200 8.34 4.00 -5.29
C LEU A 200 9.47 4.75 -4.59
N GLN A 201 9.19 5.32 -3.42
CA GLN A 201 10.19 6.02 -2.61
C GLN A 201 10.89 5.07 -1.65
N GLU A 202 12.21 5.27 -1.52
CA GLU A 202 13.08 4.56 -0.57
C GLU A 202 12.91 3.01 -0.60
N PRO A 203 12.86 2.36 -1.79
CA PRO A 203 12.65 0.91 -1.86
C PRO A 203 13.77 0.10 -1.19
N THR A 204 14.93 0.71 -0.95
CA THR A 204 16.07 0.10 -0.25
C THR A 204 15.86 -0.02 1.26
N THR A 205 14.83 0.60 1.83
CA THR A 205 14.47 0.45 3.25
C THR A 205 13.77 -0.87 3.54
N ILE A 206 13.21 -1.52 2.52
CA ILE A 206 12.51 -2.80 2.66
C ILE A 206 13.50 -3.87 3.13
N ILE A 207 13.21 -4.47 4.29
CA ILE A 207 14.08 -5.51 4.88
C ILE A 207 13.93 -6.85 4.16
N GLN A 208 12.72 -7.17 3.68
CA GLN A 208 12.45 -8.43 3.00
C GLN A 208 12.79 -8.33 1.49
N PRO A 209 13.89 -8.92 1.02
CA PRO A 209 14.28 -8.82 -0.39
C PRO A 209 13.24 -9.41 -1.35
N GLY A 210 12.44 -10.37 -0.88
CA GLY A 210 11.37 -11.00 -1.65
C GLY A 210 10.30 -10.03 -2.16
N VAL A 211 10.11 -8.88 -1.49
CA VAL A 211 9.17 -7.84 -1.93
C VAL A 211 9.62 -7.23 -3.27
N LEU A 212 10.89 -6.82 -3.34
CA LEU A 212 11.45 -6.26 -4.59
C LEU A 212 11.59 -7.32 -5.68
N VAL A 213 11.94 -8.57 -5.31
CA VAL A 213 11.99 -9.70 -6.26
C VAL A 213 10.60 -9.96 -6.85
N GLY A 214 9.53 -9.84 -6.05
CA GLY A 214 8.15 -9.98 -6.52
C GLY A 214 7.75 -8.93 -7.56
N LEU A 215 8.42 -7.77 -7.58
CA LEU A 215 8.19 -6.72 -8.57
C LEU A 215 9.10 -6.81 -9.80
N ASN A 216 10.11 -7.68 -9.81
CA ASN A 216 11.07 -7.77 -10.92
C ASN A 216 10.38 -8.02 -12.26
N SER A 217 9.40 -8.93 -12.28
CA SER A 217 8.65 -9.23 -13.50
C SER A 217 7.91 -8.01 -14.06
N LEU A 218 7.45 -7.10 -13.20
CA LEU A 218 6.81 -5.84 -13.61
C LEU A 218 7.83 -4.82 -14.16
N LEU A 219 9.05 -4.81 -13.60
CA LEU A 219 10.10 -3.85 -13.97
C LEU A 219 10.88 -4.26 -15.23
N GLU A 220 10.70 -5.48 -15.72
CA GLU A 220 11.31 -5.95 -16.96
C GLU A 220 10.61 -5.36 -18.18
N GLN A 221 11.27 -5.46 -19.34
CA GLN A 221 10.70 -5.02 -20.60
C GLN A 221 9.53 -5.94 -21.01
N GLY A 222 8.36 -5.33 -21.26
CA GLY A 222 7.13 -6.09 -21.49
C GLY A 222 6.65 -6.78 -20.22
N GLY A 223 7.06 -6.26 -19.08
CA GLY A 223 6.81 -6.82 -17.78
C GLY A 223 5.33 -6.98 -17.46
N SER A 224 5.05 -7.93 -16.60
CA SER A 224 3.71 -8.20 -16.11
C SER A 224 3.76 -8.61 -14.64
N ILE A 225 2.65 -8.43 -13.97
CA ILE A 225 2.47 -8.91 -12.60
C ILE A 225 1.17 -9.71 -12.50
N THR A 226 1.26 -10.86 -11.85
CA THR A 226 0.09 -11.70 -11.59
C THR A 226 -0.46 -11.36 -10.21
N LEU A 227 -1.72 -10.96 -10.16
CA LEU A 227 -2.42 -10.67 -8.92
C LEU A 227 -2.85 -11.94 -8.18
N PRO A 228 -3.16 -11.86 -6.87
CA PRO A 228 -3.70 -12.99 -6.11
C PRO A 228 -5.00 -13.58 -6.70
N THR A 229 -5.71 -12.83 -7.54
CA THR A 229 -6.90 -13.26 -8.27
C THR A 229 -6.59 -14.14 -9.49
N GLY A 230 -5.31 -14.23 -9.91
CA GLY A 230 -4.89 -14.83 -11.17
C GLY A 230 -4.95 -13.87 -12.37
N GLU A 231 -5.43 -12.64 -12.19
CA GLU A 231 -5.38 -11.59 -13.23
C GLU A 231 -3.93 -11.19 -13.51
N VAL A 232 -3.57 -11.03 -14.78
CA VAL A 232 -2.25 -10.57 -15.21
C VAL A 232 -2.36 -9.15 -15.72
N ILE A 233 -1.55 -8.25 -15.15
CA ILE A 233 -1.42 -6.85 -15.59
C ILE A 233 -0.12 -6.72 -16.38
N HIS A 234 -0.17 -6.06 -17.54
CA HIS A 234 0.96 -5.80 -18.44
C HIS A 234 1.34 -4.33 -18.50
#